data_ddb59a3751591c2aa40acbf6a500f4d1
#
_entry.id   ddb59a3751591c2aa40acbf6a500f4d1
#
_cell.length_a   1.000
_cell.length_b   1.000
_cell.length_c   1.000
_cell.angle_alpha   90.00
_cell.angle_beta   90.00
_cell.angle_gamma   90.00
#
_symmetry.space_group_name_H-M   'P 1'
#
loop_
_entity.id
_entity.type
_entity.pdbx_description
1 polymer ?
#
loop_
_entity_poly.entity_id
_entity_poly.type
_entity_poly.pdbx_seq_one_letter_code
_entity_poly.pdbx_strand_id
1 'polypeptide(L)'
;MGQVVKLNFSCDNRNKSTVNKKKKYEEKLIRIRDEIEDYLYQVSINESDELAVALAAGRYATMKLAQLTGETDTKNFVNDCIKTTLNI
;
A
#
# COMPACT_ATOMS: atom_id res chain seq x y z
N MET A 1 5.08 3.35 -16.39
CA MET A 1 4.65 3.15 -16.12
C MET A 1 3.88 3.05 -15.86
N GLY A 2 3.61 3.08 -15.78
CA GLY A 2 3.05 3.13 -15.40
C GLY A 2 2.34 2.73 -14.89
N GLN A 3 2.11 2.33 -14.62
CA GLN A 3 1.46 2.08 -14.01
C GLN A 3 1.37 1.59 -13.14
N VAL A 4 1.77 1.60 -12.94
CA VAL A 4 1.74 1.27 -11.97
C VAL A 4 0.90 1.48 -11.22
N VAL A 5 0.34 2.05 -11.36
CA VAL A 5 -0.43 2.47 -10.64
C VAL A 5 -1.43 1.75 -10.08
N LYS A 6 -1.77 0.66 -10.35
CA LYS A 6 -2.64 -0.06 -9.65
C LYS A 6 -2.01 -0.61 -8.53
N LEU A 7 -2.23 -0.14 -7.41
CA LEU A 7 -1.60 -0.56 -6.22
C LEU A 7 -2.41 -1.60 -5.51
N ASN A 8 -3.18 -2.35 -6.23
CA ASN A 8 -3.96 -3.34 -5.59
C ASN A 8 -3.37 -4.68 -5.87
N PHE A 9 -3.27 -5.50 -4.85
CA PHE A 9 -2.61 -6.77 -4.96
C PHE A 9 -3.46 -7.85 -5.59
N SER A 10 -4.68 -7.56 -5.85
CA SER A 10 -5.52 -8.56 -6.45
C SER A 10 -5.52 -8.47 -7.95
N CYS A 11 -4.47 -7.98 -8.53
CA CYS A 11 -4.44 -7.81 -9.95
C CYS A 11 -4.62 -9.13 -10.64
N ASP A 12 -5.18 -9.07 -11.78
CA ASP A 12 -5.41 -10.27 -12.52
C ASP A 12 -4.22 -10.54 -13.42
N ASN A 13 -4.19 -11.68 -13.99
CA ASN A 13 -3.09 -12.10 -14.81
C ASN A 13 -3.51 -12.29 -16.23
N ARG A 14 -4.11 -11.30 -16.79
CA ARG A 14 -4.56 -11.41 -18.15
C ARG A 14 -3.47 -11.61 -19.13
N ASN A 15 -2.31 -11.09 -18.83
CA ASN A 15 -1.24 -11.13 -19.80
C ASN A 15 -0.13 -12.03 -19.29
N LYS A 16 -0.03 -13.19 -19.85
CA LYS A 16 0.94 -14.15 -19.39
C LYS A 16 2.37 -13.74 -19.62
N SER A 17 2.62 -12.96 -20.64
CA SER A 17 3.98 -12.56 -20.92
C SER A 17 4.56 -11.67 -19.85
N THR A 18 3.72 -11.11 -18.96
CA THR A 18 4.20 -10.26 -17.91
C THR A 18 4.00 -10.85 -16.52
N VAL A 19 3.58 -12.10 -16.46
CA VAL A 19 3.29 -12.73 -15.18
C VAL A 19 4.48 -12.71 -14.24
N ASN A 20 5.65 -13.05 -14.73
CA ASN A 20 6.82 -13.07 -13.88
C ASN A 20 7.18 -11.70 -13.34
N LYS A 21 7.06 -10.67 -14.16
CA LYS A 21 7.34 -9.32 -13.71
C LYS A 21 6.34 -8.87 -12.67
N LYS A 22 5.08 -9.16 -12.88
CA LYS A 22 4.05 -8.82 -11.92
C LYS A 22 4.29 -9.52 -10.61
N LYS A 23 4.62 -10.79 -10.65
CA LYS A 23 4.86 -11.54 -9.45
C LYS A 23 6.03 -10.97 -8.68
N LYS A 24 7.10 -10.63 -9.37
CA LYS A 24 8.25 -10.03 -8.70
C LYS A 24 7.90 -8.70 -8.07
N TYR A 25 7.09 -7.92 -8.75
CA TYR A 25 6.69 -6.63 -8.21
C TYR A 25 5.80 -6.82 -6.99
N GLU A 26 4.89 -7.77 -7.03
CA GLU A 26 4.03 -8.04 -5.89
C GLU A 26 4.83 -8.55 -4.71
N GLU A 27 5.81 -9.40 -4.95
CA GLU A 27 6.68 -9.87 -3.88
C GLU A 27 7.47 -8.71 -3.27
N LYS A 28 7.92 -7.80 -4.11
CA LYS A 28 8.62 -6.63 -3.64
C LYS A 28 7.70 -5.76 -2.77
N LEU A 29 6.47 -5.58 -3.20
CA LEU A 29 5.52 -4.78 -2.44
C LEU A 29 5.25 -5.40 -1.08
N ILE A 30 5.09 -6.72 -1.05
CA ILE A 30 4.84 -7.41 0.21
C ILE A 30 6.02 -7.26 1.14
N ARG A 31 7.23 -7.43 0.61
CA ARG A 31 8.43 -7.29 1.43
C ARG A 31 8.54 -5.88 2.00
N ILE A 32 8.30 -4.88 1.16
CA ILE A 32 8.36 -3.49 1.62
C ILE A 32 7.29 -3.23 2.67
N ARG A 33 6.09 -3.73 2.43
CA ARG A 33 5.01 -3.57 3.39
C ARG A 33 5.40 -4.15 4.74
N ASP A 34 5.96 -5.36 4.72
CA ASP A 34 6.33 -6.01 5.97
C ASP A 34 7.40 -5.22 6.71
N GLU A 35 8.37 -4.67 5.98
CA GLU A 35 9.41 -3.88 6.60
C GLU A 35 8.84 -2.59 7.20
N ILE A 36 7.94 -1.95 6.49
CA ILE A 36 7.34 -0.72 6.99
C ILE A 36 6.48 -1.01 8.21
N GLU A 37 5.68 -2.05 8.15
CA GLU A 37 4.83 -2.39 9.29
C GLU A 37 5.66 -2.73 10.51
N ASP A 38 6.76 -3.43 10.31
CA ASP A 38 7.64 -3.76 11.41
C ASP A 38 8.24 -2.50 12.02
N TYR A 39 8.69 -1.58 11.18
CA TYR A 39 9.24 -0.32 11.65
C TYR A 39 8.20 0.49 12.41
N LEU A 40 7.00 0.58 11.85
CA LEU A 40 5.92 1.35 12.49
C LEU A 40 5.54 0.73 13.82
N TYR A 41 5.56 -0.58 13.90
CA TYR A 41 5.29 -1.27 15.14
C TYR A 41 6.32 -0.88 16.22
N GLN A 42 7.60 -0.84 15.82
CA GLN A 42 8.65 -0.46 16.76
C GLN A 42 8.47 0.99 17.23
N VAL A 43 8.11 1.87 16.30
CA VAL A 43 7.88 3.26 16.68
C VAL A 43 6.69 3.35 17.64
N SER A 44 5.65 2.55 17.38
CA SER A 44 4.47 2.56 18.25
C SER A 44 4.84 2.17 19.68
N ILE A 45 5.70 1.19 19.81
CA ILE A 45 6.14 0.77 21.13
C ILE A 45 6.97 1.87 21.78
N ASN A 46 7.91 2.43 21.03
CA ASN A 46 8.80 3.44 21.57
C ASN A 46 8.05 4.67 22.03
N GLU A 47 7.02 5.07 21.29
CA GLU A 47 6.26 6.26 21.63
C GLU A 47 5.08 5.96 22.53
N SER A 48 4.74 4.69 22.70
CA SER A 48 3.56 4.27 23.45
C SER A 48 2.30 4.94 22.93
N ASP A 49 2.20 5.07 21.61
CA ASP A 49 1.08 5.78 21.02
C ASP A 49 0.82 5.23 19.61
N GLU A 50 0.15 4.09 19.58
CA GLU A 50 -0.15 3.43 18.32
C GLU A 50 -1.03 4.26 17.39
N LEU A 51 -1.97 4.99 17.98
CA LEU A 51 -2.89 5.77 17.17
C LEU A 51 -2.16 6.89 16.45
N ALA A 52 -1.28 7.59 17.15
CA ALA A 52 -0.52 8.66 16.51
C ALA A 52 0.32 8.15 15.35
N VAL A 53 0.93 6.97 15.55
CA VAL A 53 1.75 6.40 14.51
C VAL A 53 0.89 6.01 13.30
N ALA A 54 -0.26 5.42 13.55
CA ALA A 54 -1.15 5.03 12.46
C ALA A 54 -1.65 6.24 11.69
N LEU A 55 -2.02 7.30 12.40
CA LEU A 55 -2.48 8.52 11.74
C LEU A 55 -1.38 9.14 10.88
N ALA A 56 -0.18 9.18 11.41
CA ALA A 56 0.95 9.75 10.67
C ALA A 56 1.26 8.91 9.44
N ALA A 57 1.23 7.60 9.58
CA ALA A 57 1.51 6.71 8.45
C ALA A 57 0.46 6.88 7.37
N GLY A 58 -0.81 6.95 7.77
CA GLY A 58 -1.89 7.13 6.81
C GLY A 58 -1.79 8.45 6.07
N ARG A 59 -1.44 9.51 6.80
CA ARG A 59 -1.27 10.81 6.17
C ARG A 59 -0.14 10.78 5.16
N TYR A 60 0.99 10.20 5.52
CA TYR A 60 2.12 10.13 4.59
C TYR A 60 1.75 9.34 3.36
N ALA A 61 1.14 8.18 3.56
CA ALA A 61 0.79 7.31 2.43
C ALA A 61 -0.17 8.00 1.48
N THR A 62 -1.21 8.62 2.02
CA THR A 62 -2.21 9.28 1.19
C THR A 62 -1.60 10.44 0.42
N MET A 63 -0.81 11.26 1.10
CA MET A 63 -0.18 12.40 0.47
C MET A 63 0.75 11.96 -0.66
N LYS A 64 1.58 10.96 -0.38
CA LYS A 64 2.54 10.50 -1.37
C LYS A 64 1.85 9.86 -2.57
N LEU A 65 0.82 9.06 -2.32
CA LEU A 65 0.08 8.45 -3.42
C LEU A 65 -0.58 9.51 -4.30
N ALA A 66 -1.14 10.53 -3.68
CA ALA A 66 -1.76 11.60 -4.46
C ALA A 66 -0.74 12.30 -5.34
N GLN A 67 0.47 12.50 -4.83
CA GLN A 67 1.53 13.11 -5.62
C GLN A 67 1.97 12.23 -6.78
N LEU A 68 2.02 10.92 -6.55
CA LEU A 68 2.54 9.99 -7.54
C LEU A 68 1.51 9.51 -8.54
N THR A 69 0.27 9.31 -8.11
CA THR A 69 -0.74 8.68 -8.95
C THR A 69 -1.97 9.54 -9.19
N GLY A 70 -2.12 10.63 -8.49
CA GLY A 70 -3.28 11.49 -8.65
C GLY A 70 -4.40 11.14 -7.69
N GLU A 71 -5.40 12.00 -7.68
CA GLU A 71 -6.48 11.93 -6.71
C GLU A 71 -7.34 10.68 -6.88
N THR A 72 -7.71 10.38 -8.10
CA THR A 72 -8.63 9.27 -8.36
C THR A 72 -8.04 7.93 -7.94
N ASP A 73 -6.80 7.68 -8.34
CA ASP A 73 -6.17 6.41 -8.00
C ASP A 73 -5.94 6.31 -6.50
N THR A 74 -5.63 7.42 -5.87
CA THR A 74 -5.43 7.43 -4.43
C THR A 74 -6.73 7.08 -3.71
N LYS A 75 -7.83 7.68 -4.13
CA LYS A 75 -9.13 7.37 -3.53
C LYS A 75 -9.49 5.90 -3.70
N ASN A 76 -9.24 5.39 -4.90
CA ASN A 76 -9.56 3.99 -5.17
C ASN A 76 -8.73 3.05 -4.30
N PHE A 77 -7.46 3.35 -4.15
CA PHE A 77 -6.60 2.51 -3.32
C PHE A 77 -7.04 2.56 -1.85
N VAL A 78 -7.32 3.75 -1.35
CA VAL A 78 -7.73 3.90 0.03
C VAL A 78 -9.05 3.16 0.28
N ASN A 79 -9.98 3.27 -0.67
CA ASN A 79 -11.25 2.55 -0.54
C ASN A 79 -11.05 1.04 -0.53
N ASP A 80 -10.14 0.56 -1.36
CA ASP A 80 -9.84 -0.87 -1.37
C ASP A 80 -9.23 -1.32 -0.05
N CYS A 81 -8.38 -0.50 0.52
CA CYS A 81 -7.80 -0.79 1.82
C CYS A 81 -8.89 -0.88 2.90
N ILE A 82 -9.82 0.04 2.85
CA ILE A 82 -10.92 0.03 3.81
C ILE A 82 -11.72 -1.26 3.68
N LYS A 83 -12.04 -1.62 2.47
CA LYS A 83 -12.84 -2.83 2.25
C LYS A 83 -12.12 -4.08 2.72
N THR A 84 -10.85 -4.20 2.39
CA THR A 84 -10.10 -5.39 2.76
C THR A 84 -9.84 -5.45 4.24
N THR A 85 -9.52 -4.31 4.84
CA THR A 85 -9.15 -4.27 6.25
C THR A 85 -10.35 -4.42 7.15
N LEU A 86 -11.44 -3.75 6.80
CA LEU A 86 -12.64 -3.78 7.63
C LEU A 86 -13.61 -4.88 7.23
N ASN A 87 -13.30 -5.57 6.15
CA ASN A 87 -14.11 -6.69 5.74
C ASN A 87 -15.55 -6.31 5.42
N ILE A 88 -15.72 -5.18 4.76
CA ILE A 88 -17.05 -4.70 4.39
C ILE A 88 -17.25 -4.64 2.90
#